data_a2f7dc3c576aa4e4017e28fbdb0be336
#
_entry.id   a2f7dc3c576aa4e4017e28fbdb0be336
#
_cell.length_a   1.000
_cell.length_b   1.000
_cell.length_c   1.000
_cell.angle_alpha   90.00
_cell.angle_beta   90.00
_cell.angle_gamma   90.00
#
_symmetry.space_group_name_H-M   'P 1'
#
loop_
_entity.id
_entity.type
_entity.pdbx_description
1 polymer ?
#
loop_
_entity_poly.entity_id
_entity_poly.type
_entity_poly.pdbx_seq_one_letter_code
_entity_poly.pdbx_strand_id
1 'polypeptide(L)'
;MHRYEKEFDGFPSQQKVVSLLISNGISVKEGHAYCNSIEVSDTAIGRVCNVDRRVVRTTLERISSNPDLDAVFSKIGCMLSLVDVAPGIGCSSIVIIPTDPTMGGILAAVMTALYESGISVRQ
;
A
#
# COMPACT_ATOMS: atom_id res chain seq x y z
N MET A 1 1.22 3.87 10.61
CA MET A 1 2.26 2.89 10.34
C MET A 1 3.27 2.73 11.48
N HIS A 2 2.85 2.85 12.69
CA HIS A 2 3.78 3.01 13.80
C HIS A 2 4.13 1.72 14.52
N ARG A 3 3.30 0.69 14.40
CA ARG A 3 3.46 -0.53 15.20
C ARG A 3 4.46 -1.51 14.62
N TYR A 4 4.50 -1.66 13.32
CA TYR A 4 5.42 -2.59 12.67
C TYR A 4 6.76 -1.97 12.31
N GLU A 5 6.89 -0.65 12.27
CA GLU A 5 8.18 0.02 12.11
C GLU A 5 9.15 -0.36 13.23
N LYS A 6 8.63 -0.48 14.45
CA LYS A 6 9.43 -0.87 15.62
C LYS A 6 10.04 -2.26 15.50
N GLU A 7 9.33 -3.17 14.85
CA GLU A 7 9.81 -4.55 14.65
C GLU A 7 11.07 -4.61 13.76
N PHE A 8 11.28 -3.57 12.94
CA PHE A 8 12.40 -3.49 12.03
C PHE A 8 13.43 -2.42 12.43
N ASP A 9 13.34 -1.90 13.64
CA ASP A 9 14.32 -0.97 14.18
C ASP A 9 15.71 -1.63 14.19
N GLY A 10 16.72 -0.91 13.69
CA GLY A 10 18.06 -1.43 13.54
C GLY A 10 18.30 -2.28 12.28
N PHE A 11 17.31 -2.43 11.42
CA PHE A 11 17.40 -3.20 10.17
C PHE A 11 17.03 -2.33 8.97
N PRO A 12 17.86 -1.35 8.57
CA PRO A 12 17.50 -0.38 7.54
C PRO A 12 17.19 -0.99 6.17
N SER A 13 17.88 -2.07 5.80
CA SER A 13 17.61 -2.77 4.54
C SER A 13 16.25 -3.45 4.55
N GLN A 14 15.88 -4.05 5.67
CA GLN A 14 14.56 -4.67 5.84
C GLN A 14 13.45 -3.62 5.87
N GLN A 15 13.71 -2.45 6.46
CA GLN A 15 12.77 -1.33 6.45
C GLN A 15 12.44 -0.86 5.04
N LYS A 16 13.41 -0.86 4.14
CA LYS A 16 13.17 -0.54 2.71
C LYS A 16 12.21 -1.52 2.07
N VAL A 17 12.37 -2.81 2.37
CA VAL A 17 11.47 -3.85 1.86
C VAL A 17 10.07 -3.65 2.40
N VAL A 18 9.91 -3.45 3.70
CA VAL A 18 8.61 -3.23 4.35
C VAL A 18 7.91 -2.00 3.77
N SER A 19 8.63 -0.91 3.59
CA SER A 19 8.08 0.31 2.99
C SER A 19 7.59 0.09 1.57
N LEU A 20 8.33 -0.67 0.77
CA LEU A 20 7.91 -1.02 -0.59
C LEU A 20 6.63 -1.87 -0.58
N LEU A 21 6.55 -2.86 0.29
CA LEU A 21 5.37 -3.73 0.39
C LEU A 21 4.12 -2.91 0.69
N ILE A 22 4.20 -2.00 1.65
CA ILE A 22 3.08 -1.16 2.05
C ILE A 22 2.70 -0.16 0.94
N SER A 23 3.70 0.51 0.35
CA SER A 23 3.47 1.53 -0.69
C SER A 23 2.82 0.96 -1.93
N ASN A 24 3.10 -0.31 -2.25
CA ASN A 24 2.60 -0.97 -3.45
C ASN A 24 1.42 -1.91 -3.17
N GLY A 25 0.96 -1.99 -1.93
CA GLY A 25 -0.15 -2.88 -1.57
C GLY A 25 0.16 -4.36 -1.74
N ILE A 26 1.42 -4.75 -1.52
CA ILE A 26 1.87 -6.13 -1.66
C ILE A 26 1.67 -6.88 -0.35
N SER A 27 0.92 -7.98 -0.40
CA SER A 27 0.69 -8.85 0.74
C SER A 27 1.81 -9.87 0.92
N VAL A 28 1.92 -10.39 2.14
CA VAL A 28 2.86 -11.46 2.47
C VAL A 28 2.09 -12.62 3.07
N LYS A 29 2.21 -13.79 2.45
CA LYS A 29 1.53 -15.02 2.87
C LYS A 29 2.53 -16.17 2.79
N GLU A 30 2.70 -16.88 3.90
CA GLU A 30 3.59 -18.04 3.98
C GLU A 30 5.02 -17.75 3.47
N GLY A 31 5.54 -16.55 3.79
CA GLY A 31 6.87 -16.15 3.38
C GLY A 31 7.02 -15.73 1.92
N HIS A 32 5.92 -15.57 1.21
CA HIS A 32 5.92 -15.12 -0.20
C HIS A 32 5.13 -13.82 -0.36
N ALA A 33 5.57 -12.97 -1.29
CA ALA A 33 4.94 -11.70 -1.59
C ALA A 33 3.96 -11.83 -2.76
N TYR A 34 2.84 -11.11 -2.68
CA TYR A 34 1.78 -11.15 -3.70
C TYR A 34 1.26 -9.75 -4.01
N CYS A 35 1.08 -9.47 -5.29
CA CYS A 35 0.23 -8.37 -5.74
C CYS A 35 -1.15 -8.98 -5.99
N ASN A 36 -2.05 -8.86 -5.01
CA ASN A 36 -3.31 -9.59 -4.94
C ASN A 36 -3.09 -11.11 -5.02
N SER A 37 -3.38 -11.75 -6.15
CA SER A 37 -3.17 -13.20 -6.32
C SER A 37 -1.90 -13.54 -7.13
N ILE A 38 -1.15 -12.54 -7.57
CA ILE A 38 0.05 -12.75 -8.39
C ILE A 38 1.29 -12.72 -7.49
N GLU A 39 2.05 -13.80 -7.52
CA GLU A 39 3.30 -13.86 -6.74
C GLU A 39 4.35 -12.91 -7.33
N VAL A 40 4.99 -12.15 -6.44
CA VAL A 40 6.09 -11.24 -6.78
C VAL A 40 7.39 -11.86 -6.27
N SER A 41 8.39 -12.00 -7.15
CA SER A 41 9.65 -12.62 -6.78
C SER A 41 10.49 -11.76 -5.84
N ASP A 42 11.28 -12.42 -4.99
CA ASP A 42 12.23 -11.75 -4.09
C ASP A 42 13.24 -10.91 -4.88
N THR A 43 13.67 -11.39 -6.04
CA THR A 43 14.60 -10.68 -6.92
C THR A 43 14.00 -9.37 -7.45
N ALA A 44 12.74 -9.39 -7.85
CA ALA A 44 12.04 -8.18 -8.33
C ALA A 44 11.94 -7.11 -7.23
N ILE A 45 11.59 -7.52 -6.02
CA ILE A 45 11.51 -6.61 -4.86
C ILE A 45 12.89 -6.06 -4.52
N GLY A 46 13.90 -6.93 -4.47
CA GLY A 46 15.28 -6.54 -4.16
C GLY A 46 15.83 -5.53 -5.16
N ARG A 47 15.49 -5.68 -6.42
CA ARG A 47 15.90 -4.74 -7.48
C ARG A 47 15.33 -3.34 -7.25
N VAL A 48 14.07 -3.23 -6.90
CA VAL A 48 13.41 -1.94 -6.66
C VAL A 48 13.93 -1.29 -5.37
N CYS A 49 14.12 -2.08 -4.31
CA CYS A 49 14.65 -1.60 -3.03
C CYS A 49 16.17 -1.35 -3.05
N ASN A 50 16.86 -1.82 -4.09
CA ASN A 50 18.31 -1.81 -4.15
C ASN A 50 18.95 -2.57 -2.97
N VAL A 51 18.43 -3.75 -2.69
CA VAL A 51 18.93 -4.68 -1.66
C VAL A 51 19.09 -6.07 -2.26
N ASP A 52 19.90 -6.91 -1.61
CA ASP A 52 20.07 -8.30 -2.00
C ASP A 52 18.77 -9.10 -1.80
N ARG A 53 18.49 -10.05 -2.69
CA ARG A 53 17.31 -10.92 -2.60
C ARG A 53 17.22 -11.67 -1.26
N ARG A 54 18.37 -11.94 -0.63
CA ARG A 54 18.42 -12.61 0.68
C ARG A 54 17.85 -11.73 1.78
N VAL A 55 18.01 -10.41 1.68
CA VAL A 55 17.38 -9.46 2.61
C VAL A 55 15.87 -9.51 2.45
N VAL A 56 15.39 -9.56 1.22
CA VAL A 56 13.95 -9.70 0.92
C VAL A 56 13.44 -11.02 1.51
N ARG A 57 14.12 -12.11 1.26
CA ARG A 57 13.73 -13.44 1.77
C ARG A 57 13.63 -13.44 3.30
N THR A 58 14.65 -12.92 3.98
CA THR A 58 14.68 -12.81 5.44
C THR A 58 13.53 -11.94 5.96
N THR A 59 13.25 -10.83 5.29
CA THR A 59 12.16 -9.91 5.68
C THR A 59 10.80 -10.59 5.55
N LEU A 60 10.54 -11.27 4.44
CA LEU A 60 9.26 -11.96 4.22
C LEU A 60 9.05 -13.10 5.22
N GLU A 61 10.09 -13.87 5.51
CA GLU A 61 10.04 -14.94 6.51
C GLU A 61 9.79 -14.39 7.90
N ARG A 62 10.42 -13.28 8.25
CA ARG A 62 10.22 -12.61 9.54
C ARG A 62 8.78 -12.12 9.70
N ILE A 63 8.20 -11.54 8.66
CA ILE A 63 6.81 -11.10 8.66
C ILE A 63 5.88 -12.29 8.87
N SER A 64 6.06 -13.37 8.14
CA SER A 64 5.19 -14.54 8.24
C SER A 64 5.34 -15.29 9.56
N SER A 65 6.51 -15.22 10.20
CA SER A 65 6.77 -15.88 11.49
C SER A 65 6.24 -15.11 12.69
N ASN A 66 5.97 -13.82 12.53
CA ASN A 66 5.43 -12.98 13.60
C ASN A 66 3.91 -12.89 13.45
N PRO A 67 3.11 -13.40 14.39
CA PRO A 67 1.66 -13.41 14.28
C PRO A 67 1.02 -12.03 14.09
N ASP A 68 1.58 -11.01 14.74
CA ASP A 68 1.07 -9.64 14.64
C ASP A 68 1.33 -9.06 13.24
N LEU A 69 2.51 -9.30 12.68
CA LEU A 69 2.86 -8.85 11.34
C LEU A 69 2.09 -9.66 10.28
N ASP A 70 1.99 -10.96 10.46
CA ASP A 70 1.26 -11.82 9.54
C ASP A 70 -0.22 -11.42 9.45
N ALA A 71 -0.84 -11.09 10.57
CA ALA A 71 -2.24 -10.65 10.60
C ALA A 71 -2.49 -9.38 9.77
N VAL A 72 -1.51 -8.49 9.66
CA VAL A 72 -1.60 -7.27 8.88
C VAL A 72 -1.21 -7.51 7.43
N PHE A 73 -0.01 -8.05 7.20
CA PHE A 73 0.56 -8.17 5.85
C PHE A 73 -0.14 -9.21 4.98
N SER A 74 -0.77 -10.21 5.57
CA SER A 74 -1.56 -11.20 4.80
C SER A 74 -2.84 -10.61 4.19
N LYS A 75 -3.29 -9.48 4.69
CA LYS A 75 -4.55 -8.83 4.28
C LYS A 75 -4.37 -7.59 3.41
N ILE A 76 -3.13 -7.16 3.19
CA ILE A 76 -2.86 -6.03 2.30
C ILE A 76 -3.27 -6.39 0.88
N GLY A 77 -3.87 -5.46 0.17
CA GLY A 77 -4.25 -5.62 -1.22
C GLY A 77 -4.04 -4.36 -2.02
N CYS A 78 -3.96 -4.52 -3.34
CA CYS A 78 -3.89 -3.39 -4.26
C CYS A 78 -5.29 -2.98 -4.69
N MET A 79 -5.52 -1.68 -4.79
CA MET A 79 -6.70 -1.12 -5.44
C MET A 79 -6.30 -0.50 -6.78
N LEU A 80 -7.20 -0.61 -7.75
CA LEU A 80 -7.04 0.08 -9.02
C LEU A 80 -7.05 1.58 -8.81
N SER A 81 -6.01 2.27 -9.28
CA SER A 81 -5.99 3.73 -9.33
C SER A 81 -6.32 4.20 -10.73
N LEU A 82 -7.31 5.07 -10.84
CA LEU A 82 -7.74 5.66 -12.11
C LEU A 82 -7.25 7.10 -12.29
N VAL A 83 -6.40 7.60 -11.38
CA VAL A 83 -5.96 9.00 -11.38
C VAL A 83 -5.37 9.40 -12.73
N ASP A 84 -4.41 8.62 -13.23
CA ASP A 84 -3.72 8.92 -14.50
C ASP A 84 -4.48 8.42 -15.72
N VAL A 85 -5.39 7.48 -15.56
CA VAL A 85 -6.16 6.87 -16.66
C VAL A 85 -7.44 7.65 -16.97
N ALA A 86 -8.00 8.32 -15.98
CA ALA A 86 -9.30 8.99 -16.07
C ALA A 86 -9.47 9.87 -17.31
N PRO A 87 -8.52 10.74 -17.70
CA PRO A 87 -8.67 11.55 -18.91
C PRO A 87 -8.81 10.72 -20.18
N GLY A 88 -8.11 9.57 -20.27
CA GLY A 88 -8.14 8.68 -21.44
C GLY A 88 -9.48 7.94 -21.62
N ILE A 89 -10.30 7.85 -20.57
CA ILE A 89 -11.62 7.19 -20.61
C ILE A 89 -12.77 8.20 -20.47
N GLY A 90 -12.51 9.48 -20.74
CA GLY A 90 -13.53 10.53 -20.71
C GLY A 90 -13.94 10.98 -19.32
N CYS A 91 -13.12 10.73 -18.31
CA CYS A 91 -13.35 11.14 -16.92
C CYS A 91 -12.28 12.14 -16.48
N SER A 92 -12.49 12.74 -15.33
CA SER A 92 -11.48 13.57 -14.66
C SER A 92 -11.18 12.97 -13.28
N SER A 93 -10.00 13.22 -12.78
CA SER A 93 -9.61 12.79 -11.44
C SER A 93 -9.27 13.97 -10.55
N ILE A 94 -9.60 13.85 -9.28
CA ILE A 94 -9.27 14.84 -8.25
C ILE A 94 -8.66 14.08 -7.07
N VAL A 95 -7.50 14.55 -6.60
CA VAL A 95 -6.90 14.07 -5.37
C VAL A 95 -7.10 15.15 -4.31
N ILE A 96 -7.77 14.78 -3.22
CA ILE A 96 -8.09 15.70 -2.13
C ILE A 96 -7.29 15.30 -0.90
N ILE A 97 -6.40 16.19 -0.47
CA ILE A 97 -5.55 15.99 0.69
C ILE A 97 -5.99 16.97 1.77
N PRO A 98 -6.70 16.50 2.83
CA PRO A 98 -7.12 17.40 3.91
C PRO A 98 -5.93 17.86 4.74
N THR A 99 -5.98 19.09 5.24
CA THR A 99 -4.98 19.62 6.17
C THR A 99 -5.02 18.92 7.53
N ASP A 100 -6.21 18.45 7.92
CA ASP A 100 -6.41 17.65 9.13
C ASP A 100 -7.24 16.40 8.77
N PRO A 101 -6.60 15.25 8.53
CA PRO A 101 -7.30 14.03 8.16
C PRO A 101 -8.15 13.44 9.29
N THR A 102 -7.97 13.90 10.52
CA THR A 102 -8.76 13.46 11.69
C THR A 102 -10.07 14.24 11.84
N MET A 103 -10.24 15.34 11.11
CA MET A 103 -11.45 16.14 11.17
C MET A 103 -12.67 15.38 10.63
N GLY A 104 -13.73 15.30 11.44
CA GLY A 104 -14.96 14.63 11.04
C GLY A 104 -15.71 15.36 9.92
N GLY A 105 -16.42 14.58 9.09
CA GLY A 105 -17.29 15.13 8.06
C GLY A 105 -16.60 15.56 6.75
N ILE A 106 -15.31 15.32 6.59
CA ILE A 106 -14.54 15.67 5.37
C ILE A 106 -15.18 15.00 4.15
N LEU A 107 -15.39 13.69 4.20
CA LEU A 107 -15.96 12.93 3.09
C LEU A 107 -17.36 13.42 2.75
N ALA A 108 -18.21 13.66 3.75
CA ALA A 108 -19.56 14.16 3.56
C ALA A 108 -19.57 15.54 2.89
N ALA A 109 -18.69 16.45 3.31
CA ALA A 109 -18.55 17.78 2.71
C ALA A 109 -18.12 17.70 1.25
N VAL A 110 -17.14 16.85 0.92
CA VAL A 110 -16.67 16.62 -0.44
C VAL A 110 -17.77 16.05 -1.32
N MET A 111 -18.49 15.04 -0.84
CA MET A 111 -19.57 14.38 -1.60
C MET A 111 -20.74 15.34 -1.83
N THR A 112 -21.07 16.17 -0.86
CA THR A 112 -22.11 17.21 -1.01
C THR A 112 -21.72 18.23 -2.07
N ALA A 113 -20.48 18.72 -2.04
CA ALA A 113 -19.98 19.66 -3.04
C ALA A 113 -20.04 19.08 -4.46
N LEU A 114 -19.64 17.82 -4.62
CA LEU A 114 -19.72 17.13 -5.92
C LEU A 114 -21.15 16.95 -6.39
N TYR A 115 -22.06 16.58 -5.50
CA TYR A 115 -23.49 16.43 -5.82
C TYR A 115 -24.10 17.77 -6.30
N GLU A 116 -23.85 18.86 -5.58
CA GLU A 116 -24.35 20.18 -5.92
C GLU A 116 -23.79 20.67 -7.26
N SER A 117 -22.58 20.24 -7.63
CA SER A 117 -21.98 20.55 -8.93
C SER A 117 -22.47 19.66 -10.07
N GLY A 118 -23.31 18.67 -9.80
CA GLY A 118 -23.83 17.75 -10.81
C GLY A 118 -22.82 16.71 -11.30
N ILE A 119 -21.77 16.45 -10.50
CA ILE A 119 -20.72 15.51 -10.86
C ILE A 119 -21.04 14.12 -10.33
N SER A 120 -20.84 13.10 -11.18
CA SER A 120 -20.97 11.69 -10.82
C SER A 120 -19.61 11.12 -10.43
N VAL A 121 -19.53 10.49 -9.25
CA VAL A 121 -18.32 9.88 -8.72
C VAL A 121 -18.22 8.41 -9.16
N ARG A 122 -17.04 7.99 -9.65
CA ARG A 122 -16.79 6.61 -10.12
C ARG A 122 -15.89 5.79 -9.17
N GLN A 123 -14.96 6.46 -8.49
CA GLN A 123 -14.04 5.79 -7.57
C GLN A 123 -13.71 6.68 -6.38
#